data_a9ac7c1fccfbe1c25dcd6a5f14126532
#
_entry.id   a9ac7c1fccfbe1c25dcd6a5f14126532
#
_cell.length_a   1.000
_cell.length_b   1.000
_cell.length_c   1.000
_cell.angle_alpha   90.00
_cell.angle_beta   90.00
_cell.angle_gamma   90.00
#
_symmetry.space_group_name_H-M   'P 1'
#
loop_
_entity.id
_entity.type
_entity.pdbx_description
1 polymer ?
#
loop_
_entity_poly.entity_id
_entity_poly.type
_entity_poly.pdbx_seq_one_letter_code
_entity_poly.pdbx_strand_id
1 'polypeptide(L)'
;MCGYRGGYMEVINLHPEIKGQLVKLLSVRLCPPVSGQAAMDIVVNPPEPGEESFEQFSREKEFVLGNLAKKAKLTEDLFNQVPGIQCNPLQGAMYAFPRILIPAKAVEAAQSHKMAPDMFYCMKLLEETGICVVPGSGFGQREGTYHFRCDTFFW
;
A
#
# COMPACT_ATOMS: atom_id res chain seq x y z
N MET A 1 2.75 -9.30 7.08
CA MET A 1 1.79 -10.30 7.55
C MET A 1 0.36 -9.84 7.29
N CYS A 2 0.06 -9.64 6.04
CA CYS A 2 -1.31 -9.32 5.60
C CYS A 2 -2.27 -10.43 6.00
N GLY A 3 -3.48 -10.06 6.40
CA GLY A 3 -4.53 -11.00 6.77
C GLY A 3 -4.66 -11.23 8.29
N TYR A 4 -3.58 -11.22 9.03
CA TYR A 4 -3.64 -11.39 10.50
C TYR A 4 -4.17 -10.17 11.25
N ARG A 5 -4.23 -8.99 10.56
CA ARG A 5 -4.81 -7.74 11.09
C ARG A 5 -4.19 -7.28 12.42
N GLY A 6 -2.95 -7.65 12.67
CA GLY A 6 -2.14 -7.19 13.79
C GLY A 6 -1.23 -6.02 13.40
N GLY A 7 -0.91 -5.17 14.36
CA GLY A 7 0.04 -4.08 14.21
C GLY A 7 0.30 -3.44 15.57
N TYR A 8 1.39 -2.69 15.68
CA TYR A 8 1.70 -1.92 16.88
C TYR A 8 2.06 -0.48 16.50
N MET A 9 1.92 0.40 17.45
CA MET A 9 2.28 1.80 17.33
C MET A 9 3.01 2.23 18.60
N GLU A 10 4.24 2.71 18.46
CA GLU A 10 4.95 3.37 19.53
C GLU A 10 4.66 4.88 19.49
N VAL A 11 4.36 5.45 20.66
CA VAL A 11 4.01 6.86 20.79
C VAL A 11 5.03 7.56 21.67
N ILE A 12 5.92 8.35 21.03
CA ILE A 12 7.00 9.09 21.70
C ILE A 12 6.76 10.58 21.55
N ASN A 13 7.01 11.35 22.62
CA ASN A 13 6.97 12.81 22.64
C ASN A 13 5.66 13.43 22.13
N LEU A 14 4.52 12.74 22.33
CA LEU A 14 3.22 13.27 21.99
C LEU A 14 2.65 14.05 23.17
N HIS A 15 1.98 15.18 22.89
CA HIS A 15 1.31 15.97 23.92
C HIS A 15 0.31 15.09 24.72
N PRO A 16 0.28 15.18 26.08
CA PRO A 16 -0.54 14.29 26.91
C PRO A 16 -2.03 14.27 26.55
N GLU A 17 -2.59 15.43 26.18
CA GLU A 17 -4.01 15.51 25.78
C GLU A 17 -4.27 14.74 24.48
N ILE A 18 -3.39 14.86 23.49
CA ILE A 18 -3.50 14.11 22.22
C ILE A 18 -3.36 12.61 22.50
N LYS A 19 -2.39 12.21 23.32
CA LYS A 19 -2.23 10.82 23.75
C LYS A 19 -3.50 10.30 24.42
N GLY A 20 -4.14 11.12 25.29
CA GLY A 20 -5.41 10.79 25.93
C GLY A 20 -6.54 10.55 24.92
N GLN A 21 -6.64 11.35 23.86
CA GLN A 21 -7.64 11.14 22.79
C GLN A 21 -7.36 9.88 21.98
N LEU A 22 -6.09 9.59 21.66
CA LEU A 22 -5.70 8.34 21.01
C LEU A 22 -6.08 7.11 21.83
N VAL A 23 -5.84 7.12 23.15
CA VAL A 23 -6.24 6.03 24.04
C VAL A 23 -7.75 5.83 24.01
N LYS A 24 -8.54 6.91 24.07
CA LYS A 24 -10.00 6.81 23.95
C LYS A 24 -10.43 6.20 22.62
N LEU A 25 -9.83 6.63 21.50
CA LEU A 25 -10.14 6.11 20.19
C LEU A 25 -9.82 4.61 20.08
N LEU A 26 -8.67 4.18 20.59
CA LEU A 26 -8.26 2.78 20.58
C LEU A 26 -9.13 1.91 21.49
N SER A 27 -9.59 2.44 22.64
CA SER A 27 -10.44 1.73 23.60
C SER A 27 -11.80 1.31 23.01
N VAL A 28 -12.29 2.00 21.99
CA VAL A 28 -13.54 1.65 21.30
C VAL A 28 -13.42 0.33 20.52
N ARG A 29 -12.21 -0.02 20.07
CA ARG A 29 -11.97 -1.25 19.28
C ARG A 29 -11.71 -2.49 20.12
N LEU A 30 -11.55 -2.36 21.42
CA LEU A 30 -11.25 -3.45 22.34
C LEU A 30 -9.96 -4.23 21.98
N CYS A 31 -9.99 -5.56 22.07
CA CYS A 31 -8.81 -6.39 21.89
C CYS A 31 -8.52 -6.66 20.41
N PRO A 32 -7.27 -6.58 19.96
CA PRO A 32 -6.88 -7.06 18.62
C PRO A 32 -6.96 -8.59 18.56
N PRO A 33 -7.08 -9.18 17.34
CA PRO A 33 -7.08 -10.63 17.16
C PRO A 33 -5.84 -11.28 17.76
N VAL A 34 -6.00 -12.38 18.51
CA VAL A 34 -4.89 -13.10 19.16
C VAL A 34 -3.89 -13.62 18.12
N SER A 35 -4.37 -14.12 16.98
CA SER A 35 -3.50 -14.54 15.87
C SER A 35 -2.64 -13.39 15.32
N GLY A 36 -3.21 -12.18 15.28
CA GLY A 36 -2.47 -10.97 14.88
C GLY A 36 -1.40 -10.59 15.90
N GLN A 37 -1.69 -10.71 17.21
CA GLN A 37 -0.72 -10.48 18.29
C GLN A 37 0.43 -11.49 18.21
N ALA A 38 0.14 -12.78 18.06
CA ALA A 38 1.15 -13.82 17.93
C ALA A 38 2.03 -13.60 16.69
N ALA A 39 1.43 -13.22 15.56
CA ALA A 39 2.19 -12.90 14.35
C ALA A 39 3.11 -11.68 14.55
N MET A 40 2.67 -10.66 15.31
CA MET A 40 3.50 -9.50 15.63
C MET A 40 4.63 -9.86 16.58
N ASP A 41 4.41 -10.76 17.53
CA ASP A 41 5.44 -11.23 18.45
C ASP A 41 6.60 -11.90 17.68
N ILE A 42 6.28 -12.79 16.74
CA ILE A 42 7.29 -13.44 15.88
C ILE A 42 8.08 -12.42 15.02
N VAL A 43 7.43 -11.33 14.59
CA VAL A 43 8.10 -10.27 13.82
C VAL A 43 9.08 -9.48 14.68
N VAL A 44 8.70 -9.19 15.92
CA VAL A 44 9.50 -8.39 16.87
C VAL A 44 10.58 -9.24 17.54
N ASN A 45 10.29 -10.51 17.80
CA ASN A 45 11.20 -11.49 18.40
C ASN A 45 11.45 -12.64 17.39
N PRO A 46 12.22 -12.38 16.30
CA PRO A 46 12.53 -13.42 15.32
C PRO A 46 13.51 -14.44 15.90
N PRO A 47 13.64 -15.63 15.30
CA PRO A 47 14.65 -16.59 15.70
C PRO A 47 16.07 -15.99 15.75
N GLU A 48 16.84 -16.36 16.78
CA GLU A 48 18.20 -15.88 16.99
C GLU A 48 19.26 -16.90 16.51
N PRO A 49 20.50 -16.43 16.22
CA PRO A 49 21.60 -17.33 15.86
C PRO A 49 21.83 -18.41 16.90
N GLY A 50 21.83 -19.67 16.48
CA GLY A 50 21.94 -20.85 17.34
C GLY A 50 20.64 -21.57 17.61
N GLU A 51 19.51 -21.01 17.26
CA GLU A 51 18.22 -21.70 17.28
C GLU A 51 18.02 -22.56 16.02
N GLU A 52 17.34 -23.69 16.16
CA GLU A 52 17.11 -24.66 15.08
C GLU A 52 16.43 -24.02 13.84
N SER A 53 15.52 -23.09 14.06
CA SER A 53 14.76 -22.42 12.99
C SER A 53 15.49 -21.24 12.35
N PHE A 54 16.59 -20.75 12.91
CA PHE A 54 17.24 -19.49 12.49
C PHE A 54 17.68 -19.50 11.03
N GLU A 55 18.36 -20.56 10.59
CA GLU A 55 18.89 -20.59 9.22
C GLU A 55 17.77 -20.66 8.17
N GLN A 56 16.71 -21.42 8.44
CA GLN A 56 15.57 -21.47 7.54
C GLN A 56 14.86 -20.14 7.48
N PHE A 57 14.56 -19.54 8.63
CA PHE A 57 13.93 -18.23 8.73
C PHE A 57 14.72 -17.17 7.98
N SER A 58 16.05 -17.10 8.16
CA SER A 58 16.91 -16.11 7.52
C SER A 58 16.88 -16.26 6.00
N ARG A 59 16.99 -17.47 5.47
CA ARG A 59 16.91 -17.72 4.03
C ARG A 59 15.56 -17.31 3.44
N GLU A 60 14.46 -17.69 4.10
CA GLU A 60 13.10 -17.36 3.65
C GLU A 60 12.88 -15.83 3.69
N LYS A 61 13.32 -15.17 4.75
CA LYS A 61 13.25 -13.71 4.90
C LYS A 61 14.00 -12.99 3.79
N GLU A 62 15.26 -13.36 3.56
CA GLU A 62 16.08 -12.76 2.49
C GLU A 62 15.49 -12.99 1.12
N PHE A 63 14.99 -14.19 0.84
CA PHE A 63 14.34 -14.52 -0.42
C PHE A 63 13.08 -13.66 -0.65
N VAL A 64 12.21 -13.57 0.33
CA VAL A 64 10.95 -12.80 0.23
C VAL A 64 11.24 -11.31 0.09
N LEU A 65 12.06 -10.75 0.97
CA LEU A 65 12.39 -9.32 0.94
C LEU A 65 13.18 -8.93 -0.30
N GLY A 66 14.11 -9.77 -0.74
CA GLY A 66 14.87 -9.54 -1.97
C GLY A 66 13.98 -9.55 -3.23
N ASN A 67 13.01 -10.45 -3.28
CA ASN A 67 12.04 -10.48 -4.38
C ASN A 67 11.10 -9.27 -4.35
N LEU A 68 10.64 -8.85 -3.18
CA LEU A 68 9.82 -7.66 -3.03
C LEU A 68 10.56 -6.39 -3.45
N ALA A 69 11.82 -6.25 -3.06
CA ALA A 69 12.66 -5.12 -3.46
C ALA A 69 12.86 -5.06 -4.99
N LYS A 70 13.11 -6.21 -5.64
CA LYS A 70 13.21 -6.30 -7.11
C LYS A 70 11.90 -5.92 -7.80
N LYS A 71 10.77 -6.42 -7.31
CA LYS A 71 9.44 -6.09 -7.86
C LYS A 71 9.11 -4.62 -7.69
N ALA A 72 9.39 -4.03 -6.51
CA ALA A 72 9.19 -2.61 -6.26
C ALA A 72 9.99 -1.75 -7.24
N LYS A 73 11.27 -2.05 -7.42
CA LYS A 73 12.13 -1.33 -8.37
C LYS A 73 11.64 -1.46 -9.82
N LEU A 74 11.28 -2.68 -10.23
CA LEU A 74 10.75 -2.92 -11.57
C LEU A 74 9.45 -2.14 -11.81
N THR A 75 8.55 -2.12 -10.85
CA THR A 75 7.28 -1.36 -10.92
C THR A 75 7.53 0.13 -11.07
N GLU A 76 8.42 0.70 -10.24
CA GLU A 76 8.82 2.10 -10.33
C GLU A 76 9.41 2.44 -11.71
N ASP A 77 10.38 1.64 -12.16
CA ASP A 77 11.06 1.88 -13.43
C ASP A 77 10.10 1.77 -14.63
N LEU A 78 9.22 0.76 -14.64
CA LEU A 78 8.24 0.59 -15.72
C LEU A 78 7.22 1.73 -15.74
N PHE A 79 6.66 2.12 -14.62
CA PHE A 79 5.71 3.24 -14.60
C PHE A 79 6.34 4.55 -15.07
N ASN A 80 7.56 4.83 -14.65
CA ASN A 80 8.25 6.06 -15.04
C ASN A 80 8.73 6.07 -16.50
N GLN A 81 8.69 4.94 -17.21
CA GLN A 81 8.92 4.87 -18.67
C GLN A 81 7.65 5.19 -19.47
N VAL A 82 6.46 5.12 -18.85
CA VAL A 82 5.20 5.38 -19.55
C VAL A 82 4.89 6.87 -19.56
N PRO A 83 4.75 7.51 -20.74
CA PRO A 83 4.39 8.92 -20.80
C PRO A 83 3.08 9.21 -20.07
N GLY A 84 3.08 10.19 -19.18
CA GLY A 84 1.91 10.58 -18.41
C GLY A 84 1.69 9.79 -17.11
N ILE A 85 2.58 8.90 -16.74
CA ILE A 85 2.59 8.23 -15.43
C ILE A 85 3.85 8.64 -14.67
N GLN A 86 3.70 8.94 -13.38
CA GLN A 86 4.79 9.25 -12.48
C GLN A 86 4.64 8.46 -11.19
N CYS A 87 5.61 7.62 -10.88
CA CYS A 87 5.66 6.82 -9.66
C CYS A 87 6.79 7.31 -8.77
N ASN A 88 6.46 7.62 -7.51
CA ASN A 88 7.47 7.90 -6.50
C ASN A 88 8.25 6.63 -6.15
N PRO A 89 9.50 6.74 -5.60
CA PRO A 89 10.25 5.59 -5.12
C PRO A 89 9.45 4.73 -4.14
N LEU A 90 9.40 3.44 -4.43
CA LEU A 90 8.66 2.47 -3.62
C LEU A 90 9.56 1.96 -2.49
N GLN A 91 9.36 2.46 -1.28
CA GLN A 91 10.21 2.18 -0.12
C GLN A 91 9.66 1.08 0.79
N GLY A 92 8.38 0.73 0.66
CA GLY A 92 7.74 -0.24 1.53
C GLY A 92 6.26 -0.45 1.21
N ALA A 93 5.60 -1.24 2.02
CA ALA A 93 4.24 -1.72 1.82
C ALA A 93 4.07 -2.54 0.52
N MET A 94 2.84 -2.83 0.17
CA MET A 94 2.49 -3.64 -1.00
C MET A 94 1.86 -2.84 -2.12
N TYR A 95 1.78 -1.52 -1.98
CA TYR A 95 1.02 -0.65 -2.88
C TYR A 95 1.93 0.35 -3.58
N ALA A 96 1.70 0.54 -4.88
CA ALA A 96 2.14 1.73 -5.61
C ALA A 96 0.96 2.68 -5.79
N PHE A 97 1.25 3.98 -5.76
CA PHE A 97 0.24 5.04 -5.95
C PHE A 97 0.74 6.06 -6.99
N PRO A 98 0.89 5.63 -8.26
CA PRO A 98 1.38 6.51 -9.31
C PRO A 98 0.38 7.60 -9.64
N ARG A 99 0.91 8.76 -9.97
CA ARG A 99 0.17 9.88 -10.54
C ARG A 99 -0.01 9.67 -12.04
N ILE A 100 -1.21 9.98 -12.54
CA ILE A 100 -1.54 9.93 -13.96
C ILE A 100 -1.92 11.32 -14.49
N LEU A 101 -1.46 11.64 -15.69
CA LEU A 101 -1.87 12.83 -16.43
C LEU A 101 -3.01 12.43 -17.36
N ILE A 102 -4.22 12.81 -17.01
CA ILE A 102 -5.41 12.51 -17.82
C ILE A 102 -5.60 13.65 -18.84
N PRO A 103 -5.63 13.35 -20.15
CA PRO A 103 -5.87 14.37 -21.17
C PRO A 103 -7.23 15.05 -21.02
N ALA A 104 -7.34 16.33 -21.39
CA ALA A 104 -8.56 17.12 -21.26
C ALA A 104 -9.78 16.44 -21.89
N LYS A 105 -9.63 15.86 -23.07
CA LYS A 105 -10.69 15.10 -23.73
C LYS A 105 -11.21 13.91 -22.92
N ALA A 106 -10.33 13.23 -22.18
CA ALA A 106 -10.74 12.12 -21.31
C ALA A 106 -11.43 12.63 -20.04
N VAL A 107 -11.03 13.81 -19.54
CA VAL A 107 -11.73 14.49 -18.44
C VAL A 107 -13.16 14.89 -18.87
N GLU A 108 -13.33 15.46 -20.04
CA GLU A 108 -14.63 15.82 -20.62
C GLU A 108 -15.51 14.58 -20.81
N ALA A 109 -14.93 13.49 -21.34
CA ALA A 109 -15.63 12.21 -21.50
C ALA A 109 -16.08 11.64 -20.14
N ALA A 110 -15.22 11.69 -19.11
CA ALA A 110 -15.58 11.27 -17.77
C ALA A 110 -16.76 12.08 -17.21
N GLN A 111 -16.74 13.41 -17.39
CA GLN A 111 -17.82 14.29 -16.96
C GLN A 111 -19.15 13.96 -17.67
N SER A 112 -19.12 13.69 -18.97
CA SER A 112 -20.33 13.29 -19.71
C SER A 112 -20.95 11.97 -19.19
N HIS A 113 -20.11 11.08 -18.64
CA HIS A 113 -20.53 9.86 -17.97
C HIS A 113 -20.84 10.02 -16.48
N LYS A 114 -20.76 11.26 -15.95
CA LYS A 114 -20.92 11.59 -14.53
C LYS A 114 -19.98 10.79 -13.61
N MET A 115 -18.77 10.56 -14.08
CA MET A 115 -17.71 9.82 -13.37
C MET A 115 -16.54 10.75 -13.03
N ALA A 116 -15.81 10.44 -11.93
CA ALA A 116 -14.53 11.05 -11.67
C ALA A 116 -13.51 10.65 -12.75
N PRO A 117 -12.63 11.56 -13.21
CA PRO A 117 -11.69 11.25 -14.30
C PRO A 117 -10.76 10.05 -14.03
N ASP A 118 -10.30 9.87 -12.81
CA ASP A 118 -9.49 8.71 -12.40
C ASP A 118 -10.31 7.41 -12.37
N MET A 119 -11.57 7.46 -11.95
CA MET A 119 -12.47 6.31 -12.04
C MET A 119 -12.71 5.92 -13.50
N PHE A 120 -12.96 6.91 -14.37
CA PHE A 120 -13.13 6.67 -15.80
C PHE A 120 -11.89 6.02 -16.42
N TYR A 121 -10.70 6.51 -16.07
CA TYR A 121 -9.43 5.91 -16.49
C TYR A 121 -9.31 4.45 -16.02
N CYS A 122 -9.55 4.18 -14.74
CA CYS A 122 -9.46 2.84 -14.17
C CYS A 122 -10.45 1.85 -14.82
N MET A 123 -11.67 2.30 -15.11
CA MET A 123 -12.67 1.47 -15.80
C MET A 123 -12.25 1.17 -17.25
N LYS A 124 -11.74 2.18 -17.97
CA LYS A 124 -11.22 1.95 -19.35
C LYS A 124 -10.01 1.04 -19.37
N LEU A 125 -9.10 1.19 -18.40
CA LEU A 125 -7.97 0.30 -18.25
C LEU A 125 -8.43 -1.16 -18.04
N LEU A 126 -9.41 -1.37 -17.18
CA LEU A 126 -10.00 -2.69 -16.93
C LEU A 126 -10.66 -3.26 -18.19
N GLU A 127 -11.49 -2.48 -18.89
CA GLU A 127 -12.21 -2.91 -20.09
C GLU A 127 -11.25 -3.29 -21.24
N GLU A 128 -10.18 -2.52 -21.44
CA GLU A 128 -9.28 -2.70 -22.57
C GLU A 128 -8.16 -3.72 -22.30
N THR A 129 -7.75 -3.90 -21.04
CA THR A 129 -6.56 -4.70 -20.70
C THR A 129 -6.80 -5.83 -19.70
N GLY A 130 -7.94 -5.82 -19.01
CA GLY A 130 -8.20 -6.72 -17.87
C GLY A 130 -7.48 -6.33 -16.57
N ILE A 131 -6.70 -5.22 -16.56
CA ILE A 131 -5.95 -4.77 -15.38
C ILE A 131 -6.89 -3.99 -14.45
N CYS A 132 -7.09 -4.53 -13.23
CA CYS A 132 -7.89 -3.89 -12.20
C CYS A 132 -7.02 -3.07 -11.24
N VAL A 133 -7.29 -1.78 -11.15
CA VAL A 133 -6.65 -0.84 -10.21
C VAL A 133 -7.71 -0.03 -9.46
N VAL A 134 -7.32 0.60 -8.35
CA VAL A 134 -8.25 1.38 -7.53
C VAL A 134 -8.02 2.87 -7.78
N PRO A 135 -9.07 3.64 -8.13
CA PRO A 135 -8.94 5.08 -8.40
C PRO A 135 -8.51 5.86 -7.15
N GLY A 136 -7.68 6.88 -7.34
CA GLY A 136 -7.11 7.71 -6.29
C GLY A 136 -8.13 8.54 -5.54
N SER A 137 -9.25 8.90 -6.16
CA SER A 137 -10.35 9.66 -5.55
C SER A 137 -10.91 8.98 -4.29
N GLY A 138 -10.85 7.66 -4.20
CA GLY A 138 -11.21 6.91 -3.00
C GLY A 138 -10.27 7.11 -1.79
N PHE A 139 -9.11 7.76 -1.97
CA PHE A 139 -8.09 7.96 -0.94
C PHE A 139 -7.88 9.43 -0.56
N GLY A 140 -8.77 10.35 -0.98
CA GLY A 140 -8.66 11.76 -0.63
C GLY A 140 -7.49 12.48 -1.31
N GLN A 141 -7.21 12.18 -2.57
CA GLN A 141 -6.17 12.84 -3.36
C GLN A 141 -6.41 14.35 -3.49
N ARG A 142 -5.32 15.11 -3.72
CA ARG A 142 -5.40 16.55 -3.91
C ARG A 142 -6.23 16.86 -5.16
N GLU A 143 -7.10 17.86 -5.06
CA GLU A 143 -7.92 18.35 -6.18
C GLU A 143 -7.05 18.72 -7.40
N GLY A 144 -7.51 18.32 -8.60
CA GLY A 144 -6.77 18.52 -9.84
C GLY A 144 -5.60 17.55 -10.07
N THR A 145 -5.40 16.58 -9.18
CA THR A 145 -4.44 15.49 -9.38
C THR A 145 -5.17 14.16 -9.46
N TYR A 146 -4.65 13.25 -10.29
CA TYR A 146 -5.25 11.95 -10.51
C TYR A 146 -4.23 10.86 -10.25
N HIS A 147 -4.67 9.80 -9.58
CA HIS A 147 -3.84 8.65 -9.21
C HIS A 147 -4.64 7.37 -9.34
N PHE A 148 -3.92 6.24 -9.36
CA PHE A 148 -4.52 4.95 -9.05
C PHE A 148 -3.63 4.19 -8.06
N ARG A 149 -4.23 3.28 -7.32
CA ARG A 149 -3.50 2.33 -6.48
C ARG A 149 -3.41 0.99 -7.20
N CYS A 150 -2.24 0.43 -7.29
CA CYS A 150 -2.04 -0.95 -7.69
C CYS A 150 -1.23 -1.72 -6.65
N ASP A 151 -1.42 -3.03 -6.63
CA ASP A 151 -0.69 -3.93 -5.74
C ASP A 151 0.59 -4.40 -6.44
N THR A 152 1.72 -4.34 -5.73
CA THR A 152 3.03 -4.76 -6.28
C THR A 152 3.33 -6.26 -6.05
N PHE A 153 2.41 -6.99 -5.42
CA PHE A 153 2.61 -8.41 -5.07
C PHE A 153 2.28 -9.41 -6.19
N PHE A 154 1.45 -9.06 -7.15
CA PHE A 154 0.81 -10.02 -8.07
C PHE A 154 1.49 -10.19 -9.43
N TRP A 155 2.78 -9.81 -9.55
CA TRP A 155 3.52 -9.97 -10.82
C TRP A 155 4.68 -10.94 -10.69
#